data_3057679b1421cf52f8597204aa9f2a31
#
_entry.id   3057679b1421cf52f8597204aa9f2a31
#
_cell.length_a   1.000
_cell.length_b   1.000
_cell.length_c   1.000
_cell.angle_alpha   90.00
_cell.angle_beta   90.00
_cell.angle_gamma   90.00
#
_symmetry.space_group_name_H-M   'P 1'
#
loop_
_entity.id
_entity.type
_entity.pdbx_description
1 polymer ?
#
loop_
_entity_poly.entity_id
_entity_poly.type
_entity_poly.pdbx_seq_one_letter_code
_entity_poly.pdbx_strand_id
1 'polypeptide(L)'
;MAMKRVGHLCLLQIKELLRNPTFYAYLCLFFVYYHYLADGTVRLQQESGLWVNAWGYAAGVFSNYQSTLALGLGAVMLFSDLPLVREYALFEATRCSRNTWIGGRILYVGMVSVLYASLLLLLCAFTSRGRLMETSEWGKLLNTLANGYGFGEYHVPVSLSLEVTQNLTPLAAFGLTVLMSALATAAMGLMMLCLSLIVGRIGAIAAGCMVAVLDFVIYQKLPFWCYWLSPLSFTRLSIVYCPKMPYYPTWQQALVLLLVCNALCMLLAFGLAHCNRAFAKGICKEQY
;
A
#
# COMPACT_ATOMS: atom_id res chain seq x y z
N MET A 1 29.86 3.76 -11.47
CA MET A 1 29.55 2.42 -12.02
C MET A 1 28.53 1.63 -11.20
N ALA A 2 28.63 1.58 -9.87
CA ALA A 2 27.71 0.81 -9.01
C ALA A 2 26.23 1.22 -9.17
N MET A 3 25.91 2.51 -9.19
CA MET A 3 24.53 3.01 -9.29
C MET A 3 23.84 2.62 -10.61
N LYS A 4 24.56 2.57 -11.73
CA LYS A 4 24.00 2.08 -13.01
C LYS A 4 23.64 0.59 -12.96
N ARG A 5 24.44 -0.22 -12.24
CA ARG A 5 24.17 -1.66 -12.05
C ARG A 5 22.95 -1.89 -11.16
N VAL A 6 22.79 -1.12 -10.07
CA VAL A 6 21.62 -1.15 -9.19
C VAL A 6 20.33 -0.85 -9.98
N GLY A 7 20.34 0.23 -10.77
CA GLY A 7 19.21 0.58 -11.62
C GLY A 7 18.88 -0.48 -12.67
N HIS A 8 19.89 -1.08 -13.28
CA HIS A 8 19.71 -2.16 -14.26
C HIS A 8 19.08 -3.41 -13.64
N LEU A 9 19.53 -3.82 -12.45
CA LEU A 9 18.93 -4.92 -11.70
C LEU A 9 17.46 -4.65 -11.36
N CYS A 10 17.14 -3.44 -10.91
CA CYS A 10 15.77 -3.04 -10.61
C CYS A 10 14.88 -3.11 -11.87
N LEU A 11 15.34 -2.59 -13.01
CA LEU A 11 14.59 -2.63 -14.27
C LEU A 11 14.34 -4.06 -14.77
N LEU A 12 15.31 -4.96 -14.61
CA LEU A 12 15.13 -6.38 -14.95
C LEU A 12 14.01 -7.00 -14.11
N GLN A 13 13.99 -6.73 -12.81
CA GLN A 13 12.96 -7.26 -11.90
C GLN A 13 11.55 -6.69 -12.20
N ILE A 14 11.45 -5.40 -12.52
CA ILE A 14 10.19 -4.80 -12.97
C ILE A 14 9.71 -5.44 -14.27
N LYS A 15 10.62 -5.67 -15.21
CA LYS A 15 10.27 -6.36 -16.47
C LYS A 15 9.78 -7.79 -16.24
N GLU A 16 10.34 -8.50 -15.28
CA GLU A 16 9.90 -9.83 -14.89
C GLU A 16 8.53 -9.79 -14.23
N LEU A 17 8.28 -8.83 -13.32
CA LEU A 17 6.97 -8.61 -12.72
C LEU A 17 5.91 -8.37 -13.79
N LEU A 18 6.18 -7.51 -14.78
CA LEU A 18 5.27 -7.20 -15.88
C LEU A 18 5.06 -8.39 -16.85
N ARG A 19 5.93 -9.39 -16.85
CA ARG A 19 5.75 -10.63 -17.62
C ARG A 19 5.01 -11.72 -16.86
N ASN A 20 4.85 -11.55 -15.56
CA ASN A 20 4.20 -12.54 -14.71
C ASN A 20 2.66 -12.47 -14.88
N PRO A 21 2.00 -13.53 -15.38
CA PRO A 21 0.55 -13.53 -15.55
C PRO A 21 -0.19 -13.38 -14.23
N THR A 22 0.40 -13.79 -13.10
CA THR A 22 -0.16 -13.64 -11.77
C THR A 22 -0.36 -12.16 -11.40
N PHE A 23 0.52 -11.27 -11.85
CA PHE A 23 0.38 -9.83 -11.65
C PHE A 23 -0.90 -9.28 -12.30
N TYR A 24 -1.18 -9.69 -13.53
CA TYR A 24 -2.40 -9.27 -14.23
C TYR A 24 -3.67 -9.88 -13.62
N ALA A 25 -3.59 -11.13 -13.13
CA ALA A 25 -4.69 -11.75 -12.41
C ALA A 25 -5.06 -10.95 -11.14
N TYR A 26 -4.06 -10.44 -10.40
CA TYR A 26 -4.30 -9.55 -9.25
C TYR A 26 -4.93 -8.24 -9.65
N LEU A 27 -4.47 -7.62 -10.74
CA LEU A 27 -5.07 -6.38 -11.24
C LEU A 27 -6.55 -6.59 -11.62
N CYS A 28 -6.88 -7.69 -12.29
CA CYS A 28 -8.25 -8.04 -12.60
C CYS A 28 -9.10 -8.25 -11.34
N LEU A 29 -8.56 -8.94 -10.33
CA LEU A 29 -9.24 -9.15 -9.05
C LEU A 29 -9.53 -7.83 -8.34
N PHE A 30 -8.56 -6.91 -8.29
CA PHE A 30 -8.75 -5.58 -7.71
C PHE A 30 -9.72 -4.73 -8.51
N PHE A 31 -9.71 -4.82 -9.83
CA PHE A 31 -10.69 -4.13 -10.67
C PHE A 31 -12.11 -4.60 -10.37
N VAL A 32 -12.34 -5.90 -10.29
CA VAL A 32 -13.64 -6.49 -9.92
C VAL A 32 -14.05 -6.05 -8.51
N TYR A 33 -13.11 -6.08 -7.56
CA TYR A 33 -13.35 -5.65 -6.19
C TYR A 33 -13.78 -4.18 -6.10
N TYR A 34 -13.03 -3.26 -6.74
CA TYR A 34 -13.39 -1.83 -6.71
C TYR A 34 -14.66 -1.54 -7.54
N HIS A 35 -14.92 -2.29 -8.60
CA HIS A 35 -16.16 -2.17 -9.33
C HIS A 35 -17.36 -2.58 -8.47
N TYR A 36 -17.23 -3.68 -7.71
CA TYR A 36 -18.24 -4.09 -6.74
C TYR A 36 -18.47 -3.03 -5.65
N LEU A 37 -17.41 -2.47 -5.11
CA LEU A 37 -17.52 -1.39 -4.12
C LEU A 37 -18.16 -0.12 -4.69
N ALA A 38 -17.95 0.18 -5.96
CA ALA A 38 -18.49 1.37 -6.60
C ALA A 38 -20.00 1.27 -6.92
N ASP A 39 -20.56 0.07 -6.99
CA ASP A 39 -21.95 -0.14 -7.43
C ASP A 39 -22.96 0.68 -6.61
N GLY A 40 -22.88 0.67 -5.28
CA GLY A 40 -23.74 1.46 -4.42
C GLY A 40 -23.63 2.97 -4.66
N THR A 41 -22.41 3.46 -4.87
CA THR A 41 -22.17 4.87 -5.16
C THR A 41 -22.69 5.27 -6.53
N VAL A 42 -22.55 4.41 -7.54
CA VAL A 42 -23.03 4.65 -8.91
C VAL A 42 -24.57 4.67 -8.93
N ARG A 43 -25.23 3.77 -8.23
CA ARG A 43 -26.71 3.78 -8.08
C ARG A 43 -27.17 5.08 -7.43
N LEU A 44 -26.54 5.48 -6.33
CA LEU A 44 -26.87 6.72 -5.64
C LEU A 44 -26.68 7.96 -6.55
N GLN A 45 -25.64 7.99 -7.39
CA GLN A 45 -25.44 9.05 -8.39
C GLN A 45 -26.58 9.08 -9.42
N GLN A 46 -27.01 7.92 -9.90
CA GLN A 46 -28.09 7.80 -10.90
C GLN A 46 -29.44 8.26 -10.36
N GLU A 47 -29.76 7.92 -9.12
CA GLU A 47 -31.04 8.27 -8.53
C GLU A 47 -31.09 9.71 -8.01
N SER A 48 -30.01 10.20 -7.41
CA SER A 48 -29.94 11.56 -6.87
C SER A 48 -29.63 12.63 -7.92
N GLY A 49 -29.10 12.25 -9.08
CA GLY A 49 -28.55 13.18 -10.09
C GLY A 49 -27.31 13.95 -9.62
N LEU A 50 -26.76 13.62 -8.44
CA LEU A 50 -25.58 14.28 -7.89
C LEU A 50 -24.32 13.62 -8.42
N TRP A 51 -23.35 14.46 -8.81
CA TRP A 51 -22.06 13.96 -9.25
C TRP A 51 -21.11 13.72 -8.08
N VAL A 52 -20.16 12.81 -8.27
CA VAL A 52 -19.08 12.49 -7.33
C VAL A 52 -17.74 12.91 -7.93
N ASN A 53 -16.87 13.45 -7.09
CA ASN A 53 -15.49 13.69 -7.45
C ASN A 53 -14.71 12.37 -7.41
N ALA A 54 -14.10 11.95 -8.52
CA ALA A 54 -13.41 10.66 -8.62
C ALA A 54 -12.16 10.56 -7.73
N TRP A 55 -11.42 11.67 -7.58
CA TRP A 55 -10.23 11.73 -6.72
C TRP A 55 -10.60 11.61 -5.23
N GLY A 56 -11.62 12.38 -4.83
CA GLY A 56 -12.15 12.34 -3.47
C GLY A 56 -12.78 11.00 -3.13
N TYR A 57 -13.48 10.38 -4.08
CA TYR A 57 -14.02 9.04 -3.93
C TYR A 57 -12.92 8.01 -3.64
N ALA A 58 -11.87 7.97 -4.47
CA ALA A 58 -10.77 7.03 -4.27
C ALA A 58 -10.09 7.21 -2.90
N ALA A 59 -9.84 8.46 -2.48
CA ALA A 59 -9.29 8.74 -1.16
C ALA A 59 -10.21 8.27 -0.03
N GLY A 60 -11.53 8.43 -0.19
CA GLY A 60 -12.53 7.99 0.79
C GLY A 60 -12.69 6.47 0.87
N VAL A 61 -12.63 5.76 -0.26
CA VAL A 61 -12.66 4.30 -0.29
C VAL A 61 -11.41 3.71 0.36
N PHE A 62 -10.23 4.29 0.12
CA PHE A 62 -8.98 3.87 0.77
C PHE A 62 -8.92 4.23 2.27
N SER A 63 -9.79 5.08 2.73
CA SER A 63 -9.97 5.34 4.17
C SER A 63 -10.82 4.26 4.87
N ASN A 64 -11.41 3.32 4.12
CA ASN A 64 -12.13 2.18 4.66
C ASN A 64 -11.16 1.02 4.99
N TYR A 65 -11.40 0.34 6.12
CA TYR A 65 -10.58 -0.80 6.59
C TYR A 65 -10.53 -1.98 5.60
N GLN A 66 -11.59 -2.22 4.84
CA GLN A 66 -11.64 -3.29 3.82
C GLN A 66 -10.64 -3.03 2.70
N SER A 67 -10.58 -1.79 2.20
CA SER A 67 -9.63 -1.40 1.15
C SER A 67 -8.18 -1.42 1.66
N THR A 68 -7.98 -1.06 2.94
CA THR A 68 -6.65 -1.13 3.58
C THR A 68 -6.19 -2.59 3.74
N LEU A 69 -7.10 -3.50 4.13
CA LEU A 69 -6.81 -4.93 4.17
C LEU A 69 -6.45 -5.48 2.78
N ALA A 70 -7.24 -5.11 1.76
CA ALA A 70 -6.98 -5.51 0.38
C ALA A 70 -5.62 -4.98 -0.11
N LEU A 71 -5.27 -3.71 0.19
CA LEU A 71 -3.96 -3.13 -0.09
C LEU A 71 -2.83 -3.95 0.56
N GLY A 72 -2.97 -4.29 1.84
CA GLY A 72 -1.98 -5.07 2.58
C GLY A 72 -1.80 -6.49 2.03
N LEU A 73 -2.89 -7.22 1.80
CA LEU A 73 -2.82 -8.57 1.23
C LEU A 73 -2.24 -8.58 -0.18
N GLY A 74 -2.61 -7.60 -1.01
CA GLY A 74 -2.02 -7.45 -2.34
C GLY A 74 -0.53 -7.12 -2.30
N ALA A 75 -0.07 -6.31 -1.32
CA ALA A 75 1.35 -6.07 -1.10
C ALA A 75 2.09 -7.35 -0.70
N VAL A 76 1.52 -8.18 0.18
CA VAL A 76 2.11 -9.49 0.52
C VAL A 76 2.26 -10.36 -0.71
N MET A 77 1.24 -10.44 -1.55
CA MET A 77 1.29 -11.23 -2.79
C MET A 77 2.33 -10.67 -3.77
N LEU A 78 2.41 -9.34 -3.90
CA LEU A 78 3.35 -8.67 -4.79
C LEU A 78 4.82 -8.92 -4.39
N PHE A 79 5.09 -8.97 -3.08
CA PHE A 79 6.43 -9.14 -2.52
C PHE A 79 6.72 -10.57 -2.05
N SER A 80 5.83 -11.53 -2.30
CA SER A 80 5.97 -12.93 -1.89
C SER A 80 7.20 -13.63 -2.48
N ASP A 81 7.69 -13.16 -3.63
CA ASP A 81 8.84 -13.74 -4.32
C ASP A 81 10.19 -13.16 -3.91
N LEU A 82 10.22 -12.19 -2.97
CA LEU A 82 11.47 -11.68 -2.42
C LEU A 82 12.14 -12.72 -1.48
N PRO A 83 13.47 -12.82 -1.46
CA PRO A 83 14.48 -12.02 -2.20
C PRO A 83 14.81 -12.60 -3.58
N LEU A 84 14.34 -13.80 -3.90
CA LEU A 84 14.70 -14.56 -5.10
C LEU A 84 13.51 -14.55 -6.06
N VAL A 85 13.52 -13.63 -7.02
CA VAL A 85 12.43 -13.51 -8.00
C VAL A 85 12.42 -14.67 -9.00
N ARG A 86 13.55 -15.39 -9.21
CA ARG A 86 13.66 -16.63 -10.05
C ARG A 86 15.02 -17.32 -9.90
N GLU A 87 15.18 -18.50 -10.52
CA GLU A 87 16.41 -19.31 -10.55
C GLU A 87 17.69 -18.53 -10.94
N TYR A 88 17.57 -17.49 -11.78
CA TYR A 88 18.67 -16.61 -12.16
C TYR A 88 19.18 -15.68 -11.04
N ALA A 89 18.42 -15.47 -9.99
CA ALA A 89 18.80 -14.60 -8.89
C ALA A 89 20.03 -15.13 -8.13
N LEU A 90 20.26 -16.42 -8.14
CA LEU A 90 21.49 -17.05 -7.62
C LEU A 90 22.71 -16.62 -8.43
N PHE A 91 22.63 -16.60 -9.76
CA PHE A 91 23.71 -16.14 -10.62
C PHE A 91 23.97 -14.63 -10.50
N GLU A 92 22.92 -13.84 -10.29
CA GLU A 92 23.04 -12.40 -10.01
C GLU A 92 23.79 -12.15 -8.69
N ALA A 93 23.42 -12.89 -7.64
CA ALA A 93 24.05 -12.77 -6.32
C ALA A 93 25.54 -13.14 -6.32
N THR A 94 25.96 -14.08 -7.19
CA THR A 94 27.36 -14.47 -7.32
C THR A 94 28.19 -13.50 -8.17
N ARG A 95 27.57 -12.80 -9.12
CA ARG A 95 28.24 -11.88 -10.05
C ARG A 95 28.29 -10.42 -9.60
N CYS A 96 27.44 -10.04 -8.64
CA CYS A 96 27.35 -8.67 -8.11
C CYS A 96 27.89 -8.59 -6.69
N SER A 97 28.36 -7.39 -6.30
CA SER A 97 28.65 -7.15 -4.89
C SER A 97 27.37 -7.19 -4.07
N ARG A 98 27.45 -7.68 -2.82
CA ARG A 98 26.29 -7.79 -1.90
C ARG A 98 25.52 -6.49 -1.77
N ASN A 99 26.23 -5.36 -1.67
CA ASN A 99 25.60 -4.04 -1.58
C ASN A 99 24.85 -3.66 -2.85
N THR A 100 25.37 -4.02 -4.02
CA THR A 100 24.70 -3.75 -5.30
C THR A 100 23.45 -4.60 -5.44
N TRP A 101 23.51 -5.87 -5.02
CA TRP A 101 22.38 -6.79 -5.05
C TRP A 101 21.25 -6.34 -4.13
N ILE A 102 21.53 -6.07 -2.84
CA ILE A 102 20.53 -5.59 -1.87
C ILE A 102 19.99 -4.22 -2.26
N GLY A 103 20.85 -3.30 -2.72
CA GLY A 103 20.43 -1.99 -3.21
C GLY A 103 19.44 -2.09 -4.38
N GLY A 104 19.66 -3.05 -5.29
CA GLY A 104 18.71 -3.35 -6.37
C GLY A 104 17.33 -3.81 -5.84
N ARG A 105 17.31 -4.67 -4.82
CA ARG A 105 16.06 -5.15 -4.19
C ARG A 105 15.30 -4.04 -3.45
N ILE A 106 16.01 -3.21 -2.70
CA ILE A 106 15.43 -2.05 -2.01
C ILE A 106 14.81 -1.07 -3.02
N LEU A 107 15.53 -0.74 -4.09
CA LEU A 107 15.03 0.14 -5.14
C LEU A 107 13.80 -0.46 -5.84
N TYR A 108 13.83 -1.76 -6.12
CA TYR A 108 12.69 -2.49 -6.68
C TYR A 108 11.46 -2.38 -5.78
N VAL A 109 11.59 -2.66 -4.47
CA VAL A 109 10.48 -2.54 -3.51
C VAL A 109 9.91 -1.12 -3.52
N GLY A 110 10.76 -0.10 -3.48
CA GLY A 110 10.31 1.30 -3.50
C GLY A 110 9.53 1.66 -4.77
N MET A 111 10.09 1.35 -5.94
CA MET A 111 9.44 1.66 -7.22
C MET A 111 8.12 0.90 -7.41
N VAL A 112 8.12 -0.38 -7.09
CA VAL A 112 6.92 -1.23 -7.22
C VAL A 112 5.83 -0.78 -6.25
N SER A 113 6.18 -0.36 -5.02
CA SER A 113 5.22 0.18 -4.05
C SER A 113 4.53 1.44 -4.55
N VAL A 114 5.28 2.37 -5.16
CA VAL A 114 4.70 3.58 -5.75
C VAL A 114 3.78 3.23 -6.92
N LEU A 115 4.23 2.37 -7.84
CA LEU A 115 3.43 1.92 -8.98
C LEU A 115 2.15 1.22 -8.54
N TYR A 116 2.25 0.33 -7.56
CA TYR A 116 1.13 -0.43 -7.02
C TYR A 116 0.08 0.47 -6.37
N ALA A 117 0.51 1.33 -5.43
CA ALA A 117 -0.40 2.26 -4.77
C ALA A 117 -1.10 3.21 -5.75
N SER A 118 -0.33 3.80 -6.69
CA SER A 118 -0.88 4.69 -7.71
C SER A 118 -1.89 3.99 -8.60
N LEU A 119 -1.57 2.77 -9.04
CA LEU A 119 -2.41 2.01 -9.95
C LEU A 119 -3.73 1.59 -9.28
N LEU A 120 -3.70 1.14 -8.01
CA LEU A 120 -4.92 0.78 -7.28
C LEU A 120 -5.83 1.98 -7.04
N LEU A 121 -5.27 3.13 -6.63
CA LEU A 121 -6.06 4.34 -6.42
C LEU A 121 -6.64 4.87 -7.73
N LEU A 122 -5.90 4.80 -8.83
CA LEU A 122 -6.41 5.16 -10.16
C LEU A 122 -7.53 4.23 -10.60
N LEU A 123 -7.38 2.91 -10.44
CA LEU A 123 -8.45 1.95 -10.71
C LEU A 123 -9.72 2.27 -9.91
N CYS A 124 -9.57 2.59 -8.62
CA CYS A 124 -10.69 2.98 -7.77
C CYS A 124 -11.35 4.28 -8.26
N ALA A 125 -10.56 5.28 -8.66
CA ALA A 125 -11.09 6.53 -9.20
C ALA A 125 -11.89 6.31 -10.51
N PHE A 126 -11.39 5.47 -11.41
CA PHE A 126 -12.07 5.14 -12.66
C PHE A 126 -13.39 4.37 -12.45
N THR A 127 -13.44 3.46 -11.47
CA THR A 127 -14.66 2.68 -11.21
C THR A 127 -15.80 3.52 -10.64
N SER A 128 -15.52 4.66 -10.02
CA SER A 128 -16.53 5.56 -9.45
C SER A 128 -17.45 6.22 -10.48
N ARG A 129 -17.05 6.23 -11.77
CA ARG A 129 -17.71 7.01 -12.83
C ARG A 129 -17.88 8.49 -12.48
N GLY A 130 -17.08 8.99 -11.54
CA GLY A 130 -17.07 10.37 -11.07
C GLY A 130 -16.40 11.33 -12.05
N ARG A 131 -16.49 12.63 -11.76
CA ARG A 131 -15.82 13.66 -12.56
C ARG A 131 -14.33 13.72 -12.24
N LEU A 132 -13.49 13.44 -13.23
CA LEU A 132 -12.03 13.51 -13.12
C LEU A 132 -11.47 14.91 -13.32
N MET A 133 -12.18 15.78 -14.06
CA MET A 133 -11.71 17.14 -14.34
C MET A 133 -11.86 18.10 -13.16
N GLU A 134 -12.73 17.76 -12.19
CA GLU A 134 -12.93 18.57 -11.00
C GLU A 134 -11.85 18.25 -9.96
N THR A 135 -10.98 19.20 -9.67
CA THR A 135 -9.84 18.97 -8.74
C THR A 135 -9.97 19.70 -7.42
N SER A 136 -10.83 20.71 -7.34
CA SER A 136 -10.95 21.62 -6.19
C SER A 136 -12.16 21.34 -5.31
N GLU A 137 -13.26 20.85 -5.88
CA GLU A 137 -14.51 20.65 -5.15
C GLU A 137 -14.82 19.19 -4.87
N TRP A 138 -15.20 18.89 -3.64
CA TRP A 138 -15.60 17.53 -3.23
C TRP A 138 -16.92 17.05 -3.82
N GLY A 139 -17.77 18.00 -4.25
CA GLY A 139 -19.14 17.73 -4.65
C GLY A 139 -20.09 17.54 -3.47
N LYS A 140 -21.39 17.73 -3.73
CA LYS A 140 -22.42 17.67 -2.66
C LYS A 140 -22.48 16.29 -2.00
N LEU A 141 -22.36 15.22 -2.78
CA LEU A 141 -22.50 13.85 -2.28
C LEU A 141 -21.40 13.48 -1.28
N LEU A 142 -20.11 13.73 -1.59
CA LEU A 142 -19.02 13.43 -0.67
C LEU A 142 -19.05 14.33 0.58
N ASN A 143 -19.44 15.59 0.45
CA ASN A 143 -19.62 16.48 1.61
C ASN A 143 -20.75 16.00 2.52
N THR A 144 -21.85 15.48 1.97
CA THR A 144 -22.95 14.92 2.77
C THR A 144 -22.50 13.68 3.53
N LEU A 145 -21.74 12.79 2.87
CA LEU A 145 -21.13 11.61 3.52
C LEU A 145 -20.15 11.99 4.64
N ALA A 146 -19.32 13.01 4.42
CA ALA A 146 -18.35 13.49 5.41
C ALA A 146 -19.03 14.09 6.66
N ASN A 147 -20.25 14.62 6.53
CA ASN A 147 -21.08 15.10 7.64
C ASN A 147 -21.77 13.96 8.42
N GLY A 148 -21.55 12.70 8.07
CA GLY A 148 -22.11 11.55 8.77
C GLY A 148 -23.53 11.16 8.34
N TYR A 149 -24.06 11.80 7.31
CA TYR A 149 -25.32 11.36 6.71
C TYR A 149 -25.06 10.12 5.86
N GLY A 150 -25.23 8.95 6.45
CA GLY A 150 -25.09 7.68 5.77
C GLY A 150 -26.33 7.37 4.91
N PHE A 151 -26.11 7.03 3.65
CA PHE A 151 -27.17 6.49 2.79
C PHE A 151 -27.23 4.97 3.02
N GLY A 152 -27.86 4.54 4.14
CA GLY A 152 -27.84 3.14 4.61
C GLY A 152 -28.32 2.11 3.60
N GLU A 153 -29.17 2.49 2.64
CA GLU A 153 -29.68 1.60 1.60
C GLU A 153 -28.66 1.30 0.49
N TYR A 154 -27.69 2.21 0.25
CA TYR A 154 -26.78 2.13 -0.90
C TYR A 154 -25.41 1.54 -0.58
N HIS A 155 -25.10 1.20 0.66
CA HIS A 155 -23.79 0.65 1.08
C HIS A 155 -22.58 1.37 0.45
N VAL A 156 -22.53 2.69 0.60
CA VAL A 156 -21.43 3.51 0.06
C VAL A 156 -20.16 3.28 0.88
N PRO A 157 -19.06 2.72 0.30
CA PRO A 157 -17.86 2.32 1.03
C PRO A 157 -16.88 3.47 1.30
N VAL A 158 -17.38 4.70 1.37
CA VAL A 158 -16.58 5.91 1.55
C VAL A 158 -16.53 6.29 3.02
N SER A 159 -15.32 6.37 3.58
CA SER A 159 -15.08 6.82 4.95
C SER A 159 -14.27 8.11 4.92
N LEU A 160 -14.95 9.25 4.98
CA LEU A 160 -14.34 10.58 5.02
C LEU A 160 -14.75 11.29 6.30
N SER A 161 -13.82 12.04 6.91
CA SER A 161 -14.12 12.97 8.00
C SER A 161 -14.36 14.37 7.43
N LEU A 162 -15.18 15.15 8.14
CA LEU A 162 -15.43 16.55 7.78
C LEU A 162 -14.14 17.37 7.70
N GLU A 163 -13.19 17.07 8.56
CA GLU A 163 -11.89 17.76 8.61
C GLU A 163 -11.05 17.51 7.35
N VAL A 164 -11.14 16.34 6.74
CA VAL A 164 -10.48 16.06 5.45
C VAL A 164 -11.07 16.97 4.36
N THR A 165 -12.39 17.06 4.30
CA THR A 165 -13.07 17.85 3.26
C THR A 165 -12.91 19.37 3.44
N GLN A 166 -12.69 19.83 4.67
CA GLN A 166 -12.45 21.25 4.96
C GLN A 166 -11.01 21.69 4.73
N ASN A 167 -10.03 20.81 4.99
CA ASN A 167 -8.62 21.17 4.98
C ASN A 167 -7.88 20.77 3.69
N LEU A 168 -8.42 19.83 2.92
CA LEU A 168 -7.78 19.31 1.72
C LEU A 168 -8.68 19.46 0.50
N THR A 169 -8.07 19.72 -0.64
CA THR A 169 -8.74 19.52 -1.93
C THR A 169 -8.80 18.03 -2.26
N PRO A 170 -9.77 17.55 -3.08
CA PRO A 170 -9.87 16.14 -3.45
C PRO A 170 -8.59 15.58 -4.06
N LEU A 171 -7.93 16.36 -4.92
CA LEU A 171 -6.66 15.97 -5.54
C LEU A 171 -5.52 15.88 -4.52
N ALA A 172 -5.45 16.80 -3.55
CA ALA A 172 -4.48 16.75 -2.48
C ALA A 172 -4.71 15.53 -1.56
N ALA A 173 -5.96 15.23 -1.22
CA ALA A 173 -6.33 14.04 -0.46
C ALA A 173 -5.94 12.76 -1.20
N PHE A 174 -6.21 12.67 -2.51
CA PHE A 174 -5.77 11.57 -3.36
C PHE A 174 -4.24 11.42 -3.35
N GLY A 175 -3.50 12.50 -3.60
CA GLY A 175 -2.03 12.49 -3.59
C GLY A 175 -1.44 12.06 -2.25
N LEU A 176 -2.01 12.54 -1.14
CA LEU A 176 -1.60 12.14 0.21
C LEU A 176 -1.88 10.65 0.46
N THR A 177 -3.05 10.15 0.02
CA THR A 177 -3.39 8.72 0.14
C THR A 177 -2.43 7.86 -0.67
N VAL A 178 -2.08 8.25 -1.91
CA VAL A 178 -1.06 7.56 -2.74
C VAL A 178 0.28 7.52 -2.01
N LEU A 179 0.74 8.66 -1.49
CA LEU A 179 2.02 8.75 -0.78
C LEU A 179 2.06 7.84 0.46
N MET A 180 1.05 7.93 1.32
CA MET A 180 0.96 7.11 2.53
C MET A 180 0.85 5.62 2.20
N SER A 181 0.05 5.26 1.21
CA SER A 181 -0.11 3.86 0.75
C SER A 181 1.20 3.33 0.15
N ALA A 182 1.92 4.12 -0.63
CA ALA A 182 3.21 3.74 -1.18
C ALA A 182 4.27 3.52 -0.10
N LEU A 183 4.34 4.40 0.91
CA LEU A 183 5.27 4.25 2.03
C LEU A 183 4.91 3.06 2.92
N ALA A 184 3.64 2.82 3.19
CA ALA A 184 3.18 1.67 3.98
C ALA A 184 3.46 0.34 3.26
N THR A 185 3.18 0.25 1.96
CA THR A 185 3.48 -0.94 1.16
C THR A 185 4.98 -1.16 1.00
N ALA A 186 5.79 -0.09 0.89
CA ALA A 186 7.25 -0.18 0.89
C ALA A 186 7.77 -0.71 2.23
N ALA A 187 7.25 -0.23 3.36
CA ALA A 187 7.62 -0.73 4.67
C ALA A 187 7.32 -2.24 4.82
N MET A 188 6.15 -2.69 4.35
CA MET A 188 5.79 -4.12 4.32
C MET A 188 6.75 -4.91 3.43
N GLY A 189 7.03 -4.45 2.22
CA GLY A 189 7.95 -5.12 1.29
C GLY A 189 9.38 -5.21 1.83
N LEU A 190 9.89 -4.14 2.45
CA LEU A 190 11.22 -4.13 3.07
C LEU A 190 11.27 -5.03 4.32
N MET A 191 10.22 -5.05 5.13
CA MET A 191 10.10 -5.98 6.27
C MET A 191 10.12 -7.43 5.78
N MET A 192 9.34 -7.74 4.73
CA MET A 192 9.33 -9.09 4.13
C MET A 192 10.70 -9.44 3.54
N LEU A 193 11.41 -8.49 2.91
CA LEU A 193 12.78 -8.69 2.44
C LEU A 193 13.73 -9.04 3.60
N CYS A 194 13.70 -8.30 4.71
CA CYS A 194 14.52 -8.60 5.90
C CYS A 194 14.21 -9.98 6.49
N LEU A 195 12.92 -10.28 6.66
CA LEU A 195 12.48 -11.55 7.23
C LEU A 195 12.79 -12.74 6.32
N SER A 196 12.70 -12.57 5.02
CA SER A 196 13.06 -13.63 4.06
C SER A 196 14.54 -14.00 4.13
N LEU A 197 15.42 -13.04 4.46
CA LEU A 197 16.85 -13.29 4.68
C LEU A 197 17.15 -14.02 6.01
N ILE A 198 16.26 -13.91 7.01
CA ILE A 198 16.46 -14.52 8.35
C ILE A 198 15.75 -15.87 8.45
N VAL A 199 14.45 -15.90 8.16
CA VAL A 199 13.56 -17.03 8.42
C VAL A 199 13.24 -17.81 7.13
N GLY A 200 13.41 -17.17 5.97
CA GLY A 200 13.06 -17.71 4.65
C GLY A 200 11.72 -17.17 4.15
N ARG A 201 11.38 -17.56 2.91
CA ARG A 201 10.23 -17.04 2.16
C ARG A 201 8.89 -17.24 2.88
N ILE A 202 8.63 -18.45 3.37
CA ILE A 202 7.35 -18.78 4.03
C ILE A 202 7.14 -17.93 5.28
N GLY A 203 8.19 -17.77 6.10
CA GLY A 203 8.14 -16.94 7.31
C GLY A 203 7.90 -15.46 6.99
N ALA A 204 8.47 -14.94 5.91
CA ALA A 204 8.24 -13.57 5.46
C ALA A 204 6.80 -13.34 4.99
N ILE A 205 6.22 -14.28 4.23
CA ILE A 205 4.82 -14.24 3.80
C ILE A 205 3.88 -14.28 5.00
N ALA A 206 4.10 -15.21 5.93
CA ALA A 206 3.30 -15.33 7.14
C ALA A 206 3.31 -14.03 7.97
N ALA A 207 4.48 -13.42 8.16
CA ALA A 207 4.61 -12.15 8.88
C ALA A 207 3.91 -10.99 8.11
N GLY A 208 4.03 -10.93 6.79
CA GLY A 208 3.31 -9.95 5.98
C GLY A 208 1.79 -10.09 6.12
N CYS A 209 1.26 -11.32 6.08
CA CYS A 209 -0.15 -11.59 6.32
C CYS A 209 -0.58 -11.18 7.75
N MET A 210 0.25 -11.45 8.76
CA MET A 210 -0.03 -11.03 10.13
C MET A 210 -0.15 -9.50 10.25
N VAL A 211 0.74 -8.74 9.60
CA VAL A 211 0.67 -7.26 9.61
C VAL A 211 -0.59 -6.77 8.89
N ALA A 212 -0.96 -7.37 7.76
CA ALA A 212 -2.19 -7.00 7.04
C ALA A 212 -3.45 -7.29 7.87
N VAL A 213 -3.52 -8.46 8.52
CA VAL A 213 -4.65 -8.85 9.37
C VAL A 213 -4.66 -8.06 10.68
N LEU A 214 -3.49 -7.68 11.21
CA LEU A 214 -3.40 -6.88 12.44
C LEU A 214 -4.17 -5.55 12.31
N ASP A 215 -4.07 -4.86 11.17
CA ASP A 215 -4.82 -3.62 10.94
C ASP A 215 -6.34 -3.84 11.01
N PHE A 216 -6.82 -4.94 10.43
CA PHE A 216 -8.23 -5.32 10.52
C PHE A 216 -8.68 -5.62 11.96
N VAL A 217 -7.84 -6.35 12.72
CA VAL A 217 -8.13 -6.68 14.14
C VAL A 217 -8.11 -5.42 15.02
N ILE A 218 -7.18 -4.49 14.78
CA ILE A 218 -7.13 -3.20 15.48
C ILE A 218 -8.45 -2.44 15.27
N TYR A 219 -8.92 -2.37 14.03
CA TYR A 219 -10.18 -1.67 13.72
C TYR A 219 -11.38 -2.30 14.43
N GLN A 220 -11.45 -3.62 14.55
CA GLN A 220 -12.63 -4.34 15.07
C GLN A 220 -12.66 -4.47 16.58
N LYS A 221 -11.51 -4.67 17.24
CA LYS A 221 -11.46 -5.20 18.61
C LYS A 221 -10.48 -4.47 19.54
N LEU A 222 -9.48 -3.78 19.02
CA LEU A 222 -8.41 -3.21 19.84
C LEU A 222 -8.64 -1.71 20.13
N PRO A 223 -8.08 -1.19 21.22
CA PRO A 223 -8.16 0.22 21.56
C PRO A 223 -7.42 1.10 20.55
N PHE A 224 -7.85 2.34 20.42
CA PHE A 224 -7.39 3.28 19.39
C PHE A 224 -5.88 3.58 19.39
N TRP A 225 -5.19 3.47 20.51
CA TRP A 225 -3.73 3.64 20.56
C TRP A 225 -2.97 2.57 19.76
N CYS A 226 -3.58 1.40 19.51
CA CYS A 226 -2.98 0.35 18.68
C CYS A 226 -2.79 0.73 17.21
N TYR A 227 -3.44 1.81 16.73
CA TYR A 227 -3.20 2.29 15.36
C TYR A 227 -1.75 2.70 15.10
N TRP A 228 -1.00 3.04 16.14
CA TRP A 228 0.43 3.32 16.01
C TRP A 228 1.29 2.10 15.65
N LEU A 229 0.78 0.88 15.88
CA LEU A 229 1.51 -0.37 15.62
C LEU A 229 1.38 -0.85 14.17
N SER A 230 0.35 -0.41 13.44
CA SER A 230 0.12 -0.85 12.07
C SER A 230 0.49 0.22 11.05
N PRO A 231 1.47 -0.03 10.17
CA PRO A 231 1.81 0.91 9.10
C PRO A 231 0.66 1.13 8.11
N LEU A 232 -0.24 0.16 7.98
CA LEU A 232 -1.41 0.25 7.11
C LEU A 232 -2.48 1.19 7.65
N SER A 233 -2.60 1.35 8.98
CA SER A 233 -3.53 2.31 9.58
C SER A 233 -3.31 3.74 9.12
N PHE A 234 -2.06 4.10 8.81
CA PHE A 234 -1.68 5.45 8.36
C PHE A 234 -2.10 5.78 6.94
N THR A 235 -2.56 4.80 6.16
CA THR A 235 -3.11 5.04 4.82
C THR A 235 -4.52 5.63 4.87
N ARG A 236 -5.21 5.50 6.01
CA ARG A 236 -6.59 5.98 6.21
C ARG A 236 -6.63 7.45 6.61
N LEU A 237 -7.06 8.32 5.70
CA LEU A 237 -7.19 9.75 5.98
C LEU A 237 -8.19 10.04 7.12
N SER A 238 -9.22 9.22 7.29
CA SER A 238 -10.18 9.35 8.37
C SER A 238 -9.56 9.19 9.77
N ILE A 239 -8.42 8.50 9.88
CA ILE A 239 -7.68 8.35 11.15
C ILE A 239 -6.67 9.50 11.29
N VAL A 240 -5.91 9.78 10.24
CA VAL A 240 -4.78 10.71 10.24
C VAL A 240 -5.22 12.18 10.30
N TYR A 241 -6.46 12.47 9.85
CA TYR A 241 -7.11 13.77 9.93
C TYR A 241 -8.29 13.74 10.91
N CYS A 242 -8.05 13.32 12.16
CA CYS A 242 -9.07 13.31 13.21
C CYS A 242 -8.54 14.02 14.48
N PRO A 243 -8.44 15.38 14.50
CA PRO A 243 -7.84 16.11 15.60
C PRO A 243 -8.64 16.04 16.92
N LYS A 244 -9.90 15.63 16.87
CA LYS A 244 -10.73 15.49 18.08
C LYS A 244 -10.37 14.30 18.97
N MET A 245 -9.55 13.37 18.47
CA MET A 245 -9.14 12.18 19.20
C MET A 245 -7.65 12.27 19.55
N PRO A 246 -7.28 12.52 20.83
CA PRO A 246 -5.89 12.79 21.23
C PRO A 246 -4.94 11.60 21.01
N TYR A 247 -5.48 10.41 20.77
CA TYR A 247 -4.70 9.19 20.58
C TYR A 247 -4.42 8.85 19.10
N TYR A 248 -5.01 9.57 18.16
CA TYR A 248 -4.77 9.33 16.75
C TYR A 248 -3.50 10.02 16.25
N PRO A 249 -2.71 9.36 15.40
CA PRO A 249 -1.55 9.99 14.79
C PRO A 249 -1.99 11.11 13.83
N THR A 250 -1.31 12.25 13.90
CA THR A 250 -1.46 13.27 12.86
C THR A 250 -0.78 12.82 11.57
N TRP A 251 -1.19 13.37 10.42
CA TRP A 251 -0.60 12.99 9.13
C TRP A 251 0.92 13.20 9.07
N GLN A 252 1.43 14.24 9.76
CA GLN A 252 2.87 14.50 9.86
C GLN A 252 3.59 13.43 10.67
N GLN A 253 3.03 13.03 11.81
CA GLN A 253 3.58 11.97 12.66
C GLN A 253 3.56 10.62 11.92
N ALA A 254 2.46 10.29 11.23
CA ALA A 254 2.32 9.11 10.43
C ALA A 254 3.37 9.06 9.30
N LEU A 255 3.59 10.18 8.60
CA LEU A 255 4.61 10.30 7.55
C LEU A 255 6.02 10.07 8.12
N VAL A 256 6.36 10.76 9.20
CA VAL A 256 7.68 10.61 9.84
C VAL A 256 7.90 9.16 10.30
N LEU A 257 6.89 8.55 10.92
CA LEU A 257 6.99 7.17 11.38
C LEU A 257 7.19 6.18 10.24
N LEU A 258 6.45 6.34 9.14
CA LEU A 258 6.63 5.52 7.94
C LEU A 258 8.02 5.70 7.32
N LEU A 259 8.53 6.93 7.24
CA LEU A 259 9.89 7.19 6.74
C LEU A 259 10.95 6.56 7.63
N VAL A 260 10.83 6.69 8.95
CA VAL A 260 11.74 6.07 9.92
C VAL A 260 11.69 4.55 9.83
N CYS A 261 10.50 3.96 9.73
CA CYS A 261 10.33 2.52 9.58
C CYS A 261 10.99 2.00 8.30
N ASN A 262 10.77 2.68 7.17
CA ASN A 262 11.43 2.34 5.90
C ASN A 262 12.96 2.45 6.00
N ALA A 263 13.48 3.53 6.60
CA ALA A 263 14.93 3.72 6.77
C ALA A 263 15.53 2.62 7.66
N LEU A 264 14.88 2.27 8.77
CA LEU A 264 15.33 1.17 9.65
C LEU A 264 15.34 -0.17 8.93
N CYS A 265 14.30 -0.49 8.17
CA CYS A 265 14.25 -1.72 7.38
C CYS A 265 15.35 -1.74 6.30
N MET A 266 15.65 -0.62 5.64
CA MET A 266 16.77 -0.52 4.69
C MET A 266 18.12 -0.78 5.38
N LEU A 267 18.38 -0.16 6.53
CA LEU A 267 19.60 -0.36 7.29
C LEU A 267 19.76 -1.82 7.75
N LEU A 268 18.66 -2.43 8.23
CA LEU A 268 18.64 -3.85 8.60
C LEU A 268 18.92 -4.75 7.39
N ALA A 269 18.34 -4.47 6.22
CA ALA A 269 18.57 -5.24 5.00
C ALA A 269 20.05 -5.20 4.59
N PHE A 270 20.70 -4.02 4.65
CA PHE A 270 22.14 -3.91 4.39
C PHE A 270 22.97 -4.64 5.44
N GLY A 271 22.64 -4.53 6.73
CA GLY A 271 23.31 -5.25 7.82
C GLY A 271 23.25 -6.76 7.66
N LEU A 272 22.05 -7.29 7.35
CA LEU A 272 21.82 -8.71 7.11
C LEU A 272 22.58 -9.24 5.88
N ALA A 273 22.67 -8.44 4.81
CA ALA A 273 23.45 -8.81 3.64
C ALA A 273 24.95 -8.94 3.92
N HIS A 274 25.47 -8.20 4.90
CA HIS A 274 26.88 -8.31 5.32
C HIS A 274 27.13 -9.51 6.23
N CYS A 275 26.11 -9.96 6.97
CA CYS A 275 26.24 -11.12 7.86
C CYS A 275 26.26 -12.41 7.03
N ASN A 276 27.45 -13.03 6.88
CA ASN A 276 27.68 -14.22 6.05
C ASN A 276 26.73 -15.39 6.33
N ARG A 277 26.27 -15.54 7.58
CA ARG A 277 25.37 -16.63 8.01
C ARG A 277 23.94 -16.47 7.48
N ALA A 278 23.43 -15.25 7.39
CA ALA A 278 22.08 -14.97 6.89
C ALA A 278 22.00 -15.18 5.36
N PHE A 279 23.02 -14.72 4.63
CA PHE A 279 23.08 -14.85 3.18
C PHE A 279 23.20 -16.32 2.72
N ALA A 280 24.04 -17.13 3.38
CA ALA A 280 24.15 -18.57 3.08
C ALA A 280 22.91 -19.37 3.46
N LYS A 281 22.24 -19.07 4.58
CA LYS A 281 21.03 -19.77 5.02
C LYS A 281 19.81 -19.46 4.15
N GLY A 282 19.66 -18.22 3.68
CA GLY A 282 18.55 -17.83 2.80
C GLY A 282 18.64 -18.54 1.45
N ILE A 283 19.82 -18.69 0.90
CA ILE A 283 20.07 -19.35 -0.39
C ILE A 283 19.95 -20.88 -0.28
N CYS A 284 20.45 -21.51 0.80
CA CYS A 284 20.39 -22.97 0.98
C CYS A 284 19.01 -23.49 1.42
N LYS A 285 18.17 -22.70 2.07
CA LYS A 285 16.83 -23.16 2.50
C LYS A 285 15.79 -23.23 1.40
N GLU A 286 16.03 -22.63 0.25
CA GLU A 286 15.10 -22.69 -0.89
C GLU A 286 15.41 -23.82 -1.88
N GLN A 287 16.46 -24.62 -1.63
CA GLN A 287 16.79 -25.80 -2.44
C GLN A 287 16.17 -27.14 -1.94
N TYR A 288 15.40 -27.10 -0.85
CA TYR A 288 14.64 -28.21 -0.30
C TYR A 288 13.17 -27.75 -0.13
#